data_7bc43fa2e46963bd722d4f17a53b7dd4
#
_entry.id   7bc43fa2e46963bd722d4f17a53b7dd4
#
_cell.length_a   1.000
_cell.length_b   1.000
_cell.length_c   1.000
_cell.angle_alpha   90.00
_cell.angle_beta   90.00
_cell.angle_gamma   90.00
#
_symmetry.space_group_name_H-M   'P 1'
#
loop_
_entity.id
_entity.type
_entity.pdbx_description
1 polymer ?
#
loop_
_entity_poly.entity_id
_entity_poly.type
_entity_poly.pdbx_seq_one_letter_code
_entity_poly.pdbx_strand_id
1 'polypeptide(L)'
;AILLLVIALFLPETLPPERRRRDGLRQVLGVWRRLLGDGYFMGHALAGGLVIGGMFAYIAGSPFVFMELHGVRAEDYGFYFGANAIGIMLAGQITARLVDRVAPARMLTMALTISAVSGLALLAVTMTGFGGFAAIVATLFVYVSMIGAVMPLTAARAMAPHGAIAGNASALMGTLQFGAGALAGVALGALQDGSALPMALIVAFCGAGGWMVRRLLVK
;
A
#
# COMPACT_ATOMS: atom_id res chain seq x y z
N ALA A 1 -8.79 6.93 24.84
CA ALA A 1 -9.33 6.54 26.15
C ALA A 1 -10.77 6.04 26.03
N ILE A 2 -11.74 6.85 25.53
CA ILE A 2 -13.18 6.50 25.46
C ILE A 2 -13.42 5.22 24.61
N LEU A 3 -12.77 5.10 23.44
CA LEU A 3 -12.91 3.95 22.56
C LEU A 3 -12.43 2.64 23.22
N LEU A 4 -11.33 2.69 23.97
CA LEU A 4 -10.83 1.55 24.73
C LEU A 4 -11.82 1.12 25.82
N LEU A 5 -12.46 2.07 26.49
CA LEU A 5 -13.47 1.80 27.53
C LEU A 5 -14.72 1.17 26.89
N VAL A 6 -15.18 1.70 25.77
CA VAL A 6 -16.32 1.14 25.02
C VAL A 6 -16.01 -0.30 24.57
N ILE A 7 -14.84 -0.55 23.99
CA ILE A 7 -14.43 -1.90 23.57
C ILE A 7 -14.37 -2.84 24.77
N ALA A 8 -13.76 -2.41 25.89
CA ALA A 8 -13.62 -3.25 27.08
C ALA A 8 -14.96 -3.60 27.74
N LEU A 9 -15.94 -2.70 27.67
CA LEU A 9 -17.26 -2.89 28.32
C LEU A 9 -18.29 -3.56 27.42
N PHE A 10 -18.25 -3.31 26.11
CA PHE A 10 -19.31 -3.72 25.18
C PHE A 10 -18.90 -4.77 24.15
N LEU A 11 -17.59 -5.05 23.98
CA LEU A 11 -17.15 -6.07 23.03
C LEU A 11 -16.85 -7.37 23.80
N PRO A 12 -17.73 -8.40 23.71
CA PRO A 12 -17.43 -9.68 24.33
C PRO A 12 -16.26 -10.35 23.60
N GLU A 13 -15.41 -11.01 24.36
CA GLU A 13 -14.31 -11.80 23.80
C GLU A 13 -14.88 -12.99 23.01
N THR A 14 -14.70 -12.96 21.69
CA THR A 14 -15.27 -13.97 20.78
C THR A 14 -14.39 -15.21 20.63
N LEU A 15 -13.12 -15.17 21.09
CA LEU A 15 -12.21 -16.30 20.98
C LEU A 15 -12.36 -17.23 22.20
N PRO A 16 -12.77 -18.52 21.99
CA PRO A 16 -12.88 -19.51 23.08
C PRO A 16 -11.56 -19.62 23.85
N PRO A 17 -11.61 -19.82 25.18
CA PRO A 17 -10.42 -19.87 26.04
C PRO A 17 -9.37 -20.88 25.56
N GLU A 18 -9.81 -22.03 25.02
CA GLU A 18 -8.96 -23.12 24.53
C GLU A 18 -8.15 -22.72 23.29
N ARG A 19 -8.61 -21.72 22.54
CA ARG A 19 -7.95 -21.20 21.33
C ARG A 19 -7.10 -19.96 21.59
N ARG A 20 -7.15 -19.40 22.81
CA ARG A 20 -6.35 -18.24 23.21
C ARG A 20 -4.90 -18.63 23.36
N ARG A 21 -4.07 -18.21 22.42
CA ARG A 21 -2.62 -18.39 22.51
C ARG A 21 -2.02 -17.31 23.41
N ARG A 22 -1.30 -17.72 24.44
CA ARG A 22 -0.43 -16.86 25.25
C ARG A 22 1.01 -17.05 24.78
N ASP A 23 1.26 -16.67 23.55
CA ASP A 23 2.57 -16.84 22.94
C ASP A 23 3.57 -15.85 23.56
N GLY A 24 4.66 -16.35 24.11
CA GLY A 24 5.78 -15.51 24.55
C GLY A 24 6.53 -14.95 23.33
N LEU A 25 7.30 -13.86 23.53
CA LEU A 25 8.07 -13.19 22.47
C LEU A 25 8.90 -14.14 21.61
N ARG A 26 9.52 -15.15 22.22
CA ARG A 26 10.32 -16.16 21.52
C ARG A 26 9.50 -16.97 20.51
N GLN A 27 8.25 -17.24 20.83
CA GLN A 27 7.34 -17.99 19.96
C GLN A 27 6.84 -17.10 18.81
N VAL A 28 6.55 -15.83 19.07
CA VAL A 28 6.21 -14.83 18.05
C VAL A 28 7.35 -14.69 17.04
N LEU A 29 8.60 -14.54 17.51
CA LEU A 29 9.78 -14.46 16.63
C LEU A 29 9.97 -15.75 15.82
N GLY A 30 9.69 -16.91 16.38
CA GLY A 30 9.69 -18.18 15.65
C GLY A 30 8.67 -18.23 14.52
N VAL A 31 7.45 -17.71 14.77
CA VAL A 31 6.40 -17.59 13.74
C VAL A 31 6.83 -16.60 12.65
N TRP A 32 7.35 -15.44 13.03
CA TRP A 32 7.82 -14.43 12.07
C TRP A 32 8.95 -14.97 11.18
N ARG A 33 9.90 -15.71 11.76
CA ARG A 33 10.96 -16.35 10.99
C ARG A 33 10.42 -17.33 9.95
N ARG A 34 9.38 -18.10 10.27
CA ARG A 34 8.71 -19.00 9.31
C ARG A 34 8.03 -18.21 8.20
N LEU A 35 7.30 -17.15 8.54
CA LEU A 35 6.59 -16.31 7.57
C LEU A 35 7.56 -15.56 6.65
N LEU A 36 8.71 -15.11 7.15
CA LEU A 36 9.78 -14.50 6.36
C LEU A 36 10.42 -15.50 5.38
N GLY A 37 10.41 -16.79 5.69
CA GLY A 37 10.85 -17.87 4.78
C GLY A 37 9.77 -18.33 3.79
N ASP A 38 8.52 -17.92 3.97
CA ASP A 38 7.41 -18.29 3.09
C ASP A 38 7.31 -17.32 1.90
N GLY A 39 7.74 -17.77 0.72
CA GLY A 39 7.69 -16.95 -0.50
C GLY A 39 6.27 -16.52 -0.88
N TYR A 40 5.25 -17.34 -0.60
CA TYR A 40 3.87 -16.97 -0.89
C TYR A 40 3.41 -15.81 -0.01
N PHE A 41 3.66 -15.89 1.30
CA PHE A 41 3.35 -14.81 2.24
C PHE A 41 4.14 -13.55 1.88
N MET A 42 5.47 -13.66 1.75
CA MET A 42 6.35 -12.54 1.48
C MET A 42 6.05 -11.87 0.14
N GLY A 43 5.74 -12.65 -0.90
CA GLY A 43 5.37 -12.11 -2.20
C GLY A 43 4.14 -11.21 -2.18
N HIS A 44 3.13 -11.56 -1.38
CA HIS A 44 1.94 -10.72 -1.19
C HIS A 44 2.18 -9.56 -0.22
N ALA A 45 2.87 -9.80 0.90
CA ALA A 45 3.16 -8.78 1.90
C ALA A 45 4.05 -7.66 1.35
N LEU A 46 5.12 -8.02 0.64
CA LEU A 46 6.03 -7.06 0.02
C LEU A 46 5.39 -6.34 -1.18
N ALA A 47 4.56 -7.03 -1.98
CA ALA A 47 3.83 -6.37 -3.06
C ALA A 47 2.91 -5.26 -2.55
N GLY A 48 2.12 -5.55 -1.50
CA GLY A 48 1.31 -4.53 -0.84
C GLY A 48 2.14 -3.46 -0.14
N GLY A 49 3.23 -3.87 0.52
CA GLY A 49 4.16 -2.97 1.21
C GLY A 49 4.82 -1.95 0.28
N LEU A 50 5.28 -2.39 -0.88
CA LEU A 50 5.86 -1.49 -1.87
C LEU A 50 4.82 -0.51 -2.43
N VAL A 51 3.62 -0.98 -2.80
CA VAL A 51 2.58 -0.06 -3.31
C VAL A 51 2.20 0.99 -2.27
N ILE A 52 2.11 0.61 -0.99
CA ILE A 52 1.90 1.57 0.11
C ILE A 52 3.11 2.50 0.30
N GLY A 53 4.32 2.00 0.11
CA GLY A 53 5.54 2.82 0.11
C GLY A 53 5.47 3.96 -0.91
N GLY A 54 5.01 3.67 -2.12
CA GLY A 54 4.76 4.71 -3.14
C GLY A 54 3.68 5.72 -2.73
N MET A 55 2.63 5.28 -2.01
CA MET A 55 1.64 6.21 -1.43
C MET A 55 2.28 7.13 -0.40
N PHE A 56 3.14 6.62 0.47
CA PHE A 56 3.83 7.47 1.46
C PHE A 56 4.78 8.46 0.80
N ALA A 57 5.46 8.06 -0.29
CA ALA A 57 6.25 9.01 -1.10
C ALA A 57 5.36 10.11 -1.72
N TYR A 58 4.17 9.75 -2.21
CA TYR A 58 3.18 10.73 -2.68
C TYR A 58 2.73 11.65 -1.53
N ILE A 59 2.33 11.11 -0.37
CA ILE A 59 1.85 11.92 0.77
C ILE A 59 2.92 12.91 1.22
N ALA A 60 4.18 12.48 1.30
CA ALA A 60 5.27 13.32 1.76
C ALA A 60 5.75 14.31 0.69
N GLY A 61 5.72 13.93 -0.59
CA GLY A 61 6.26 14.73 -1.69
C GLY A 61 5.25 15.66 -2.38
N SER A 62 3.96 15.29 -2.38
CA SER A 62 2.96 16.04 -3.15
C SER A 62 2.72 17.47 -2.66
N PRO A 63 2.83 17.85 -1.36
CA PRO A 63 2.73 19.26 -0.97
C PRO A 63 3.77 20.12 -1.69
N PHE A 64 5.03 19.68 -1.71
CA PHE A 64 6.10 20.36 -2.41
C PHE A 64 5.82 20.44 -3.93
N VAL A 65 5.50 19.30 -4.54
CA VAL A 65 5.27 19.25 -6.00
C VAL A 65 4.05 20.09 -6.40
N PHE A 66 2.96 20.06 -5.65
CA PHE A 66 1.73 20.75 -6.03
C PHE A 66 1.78 22.24 -5.70
N MET A 67 2.18 22.58 -4.48
CA MET A 67 2.13 23.98 -4.02
C MET A 67 3.37 24.76 -4.45
N GLU A 68 4.58 24.21 -4.22
CA GLU A 68 5.82 24.95 -4.50
C GLU A 68 6.17 24.97 -5.99
N LEU A 69 6.10 23.82 -6.69
CA LEU A 69 6.48 23.72 -8.08
C LEU A 69 5.37 24.16 -9.07
N HIS A 70 4.10 23.93 -8.70
CA HIS A 70 2.97 24.20 -9.61
C HIS A 70 2.02 25.27 -9.12
N GLY A 71 2.30 25.93 -7.99
CA GLY A 71 1.55 27.07 -7.50
C GLY A 71 0.12 26.76 -7.04
N VAL A 72 -0.19 25.51 -6.69
CA VAL A 72 -1.49 25.15 -6.14
C VAL A 72 -1.64 25.81 -4.76
N ARG A 73 -2.74 26.51 -4.55
CA ARG A 73 -2.99 27.16 -3.26
C ARG A 73 -3.23 26.12 -2.18
N ALA A 74 -2.80 26.38 -0.95
CA ALA A 74 -2.95 25.45 0.17
C ALA A 74 -4.42 25.03 0.40
N GLU A 75 -5.37 25.95 0.17
CA GLU A 75 -6.82 25.70 0.27
C GLU A 75 -7.32 24.74 -0.83
N ASP A 76 -6.72 24.74 -2.01
CA ASP A 76 -7.10 23.89 -3.14
C ASP A 76 -6.42 22.49 -3.06
N TYR A 77 -5.31 22.37 -2.34
CA TYR A 77 -4.61 21.09 -2.19
C TYR A 77 -5.50 19.99 -1.61
N GLY A 78 -6.42 20.36 -0.69
CA GLY A 78 -7.38 19.42 -0.11
C GLY A 78 -8.27 18.72 -1.13
N PHE A 79 -8.62 19.38 -2.25
CA PHE A 79 -9.42 18.77 -3.32
C PHE A 79 -8.68 17.65 -4.05
N TYR A 80 -7.39 17.83 -4.33
CA TYR A 80 -6.57 16.79 -4.96
C TYR A 80 -6.40 15.58 -4.03
N PHE A 81 -6.17 15.84 -2.74
CA PHE A 81 -6.05 14.78 -1.74
C PHE A 81 -7.38 14.04 -1.55
N GLY A 82 -8.49 14.78 -1.51
CA GLY A 82 -9.86 14.23 -1.42
C GLY A 82 -10.22 13.41 -2.66
N ALA A 83 -9.87 13.86 -3.86
CA ALA A 83 -10.08 13.09 -5.08
C ALA A 83 -9.37 11.72 -5.02
N ASN A 84 -8.12 11.69 -4.55
CA ASN A 84 -7.40 10.43 -4.36
C ASN A 84 -8.08 9.51 -3.34
N ALA A 85 -8.60 10.05 -2.24
CA ALA A 85 -9.36 9.27 -1.26
C ALA A 85 -10.64 8.66 -1.87
N ILE A 86 -11.35 9.42 -2.70
CA ILE A 86 -12.50 8.92 -3.48
C ILE A 86 -12.06 7.82 -4.44
N GLY A 87 -10.92 7.97 -5.12
CA GLY A 87 -10.35 6.96 -6.00
C GLY A 87 -10.06 5.64 -5.27
N ILE A 88 -9.45 5.69 -4.09
CA ILE A 88 -9.22 4.51 -3.23
C ILE A 88 -10.54 3.84 -2.88
N MET A 89 -11.53 4.61 -2.45
CA MET A 89 -12.84 4.09 -2.07
C MET A 89 -13.54 3.43 -3.26
N LEU A 90 -13.54 4.05 -4.42
CA LEU A 90 -14.16 3.50 -5.64
C LEU A 90 -13.48 2.21 -6.07
N ALA A 91 -12.13 2.17 -6.11
CA ALA A 91 -11.39 0.96 -6.45
C ALA A 91 -11.66 -0.18 -5.45
N GLY A 92 -11.77 0.13 -4.15
CA GLY A 92 -12.17 -0.82 -3.11
C GLY A 92 -13.57 -1.37 -3.33
N GLN A 93 -14.54 -0.51 -3.62
CA GLN A 93 -15.93 -0.92 -3.90
C GLN A 93 -16.04 -1.77 -5.18
N ILE A 94 -15.33 -1.40 -6.24
CA ILE A 94 -15.27 -2.18 -7.47
C ILE A 94 -14.66 -3.55 -7.19
N THR A 95 -13.58 -3.60 -6.43
CA THR A 95 -12.92 -4.85 -6.01
C THR A 95 -13.88 -5.74 -5.23
N ALA A 96 -14.58 -5.19 -4.24
CA ALA A 96 -15.54 -5.93 -3.43
C ALA A 96 -16.71 -6.52 -4.27
N ARG A 97 -17.18 -5.79 -5.28
CA ARG A 97 -18.26 -6.27 -6.16
C ARG A 97 -17.81 -7.32 -7.17
N LEU A 98 -16.54 -7.31 -7.52
CA LEU A 98 -15.98 -8.22 -8.54
C LEU A 98 -15.40 -9.50 -7.95
N VAL A 99 -15.14 -9.57 -6.62
CA VAL A 99 -14.44 -10.70 -5.99
C VAL A 99 -15.16 -12.04 -6.17
N ASP A 100 -16.49 -12.02 -6.29
CA ASP A 100 -17.31 -13.21 -6.52
C ASP A 100 -17.34 -13.65 -8.02
N ARG A 101 -16.95 -12.75 -8.94
CA ARG A 101 -16.99 -12.97 -10.39
C ARG A 101 -15.63 -13.16 -11.02
N VAL A 102 -14.60 -12.60 -10.43
CA VAL A 102 -13.23 -12.62 -10.95
C VAL A 102 -12.28 -13.17 -9.90
N ALA A 103 -11.47 -14.14 -10.28
CA ALA A 103 -10.49 -14.75 -9.38
C ALA A 103 -9.62 -13.67 -8.71
N PRO A 104 -9.49 -13.64 -7.36
CA PRO A 104 -8.73 -12.65 -6.63
C PRO A 104 -7.27 -12.52 -7.08
N ALA A 105 -6.68 -13.64 -7.54
CA ALA A 105 -5.32 -13.63 -8.10
C ALA A 105 -5.20 -12.79 -9.37
N ARG A 106 -6.21 -12.85 -10.24
CA ARG A 106 -6.27 -12.08 -11.49
C ARG A 106 -6.48 -10.59 -11.17
N MET A 107 -7.42 -10.29 -10.28
CA MET A 107 -7.68 -8.92 -9.85
C MET A 107 -6.44 -8.26 -9.25
N LEU A 108 -5.72 -8.98 -8.37
CA LEU A 108 -4.47 -8.48 -7.79
C LEU A 108 -3.40 -8.25 -8.87
N THR A 109 -3.29 -9.17 -9.86
CA THR A 109 -2.34 -8.97 -10.97
C THR A 109 -2.66 -7.72 -11.76
N MET A 110 -3.94 -7.50 -12.09
CA MET A 110 -4.39 -6.30 -12.80
C MET A 110 -4.10 -5.02 -11.98
N ALA A 111 -4.46 -5.00 -10.70
CA ALA A 111 -4.23 -3.84 -9.84
C ALA A 111 -2.73 -3.51 -9.72
N LEU A 112 -1.87 -4.50 -9.51
CA LEU A 112 -0.42 -4.30 -9.48
C LEU A 112 0.15 -3.86 -10.83
N THR A 113 -0.38 -4.37 -11.94
CA THR A 113 0.04 -3.93 -13.28
C THR A 113 -0.34 -2.47 -13.53
N ILE A 114 -1.57 -2.07 -13.15
CA ILE A 114 -2.01 -0.67 -13.26
C ILE A 114 -1.14 0.21 -12.35
N SER A 115 -0.83 -0.20 -11.12
CA SER A 115 0.08 0.55 -10.23
C SER A 115 1.48 0.70 -10.84
N ALA A 116 2.03 -0.36 -11.43
CA ALA A 116 3.35 -0.31 -12.07
C ALA A 116 3.35 0.64 -13.28
N VAL A 117 2.35 0.50 -14.16
CA VAL A 117 2.23 1.34 -15.37
C VAL A 117 2.02 2.80 -15.00
N SER A 118 1.13 3.10 -14.05
CA SER A 118 0.89 4.49 -13.63
C SER A 118 2.08 5.11 -12.93
N GLY A 119 2.83 4.34 -12.12
CA GLY A 119 4.08 4.82 -11.53
C GLY A 119 5.17 5.11 -12.56
N LEU A 120 5.35 4.22 -13.55
CA LEU A 120 6.28 4.46 -14.67
C LEU A 120 5.84 5.62 -15.56
N ALA A 121 4.53 5.76 -15.80
CA ALA A 121 3.97 6.89 -16.52
C ALA A 121 4.20 8.21 -15.77
N LEU A 122 4.04 8.23 -14.44
CA LEU A 122 4.38 9.39 -13.60
C LEU A 122 5.85 9.80 -13.79
N LEU A 123 6.76 8.82 -13.75
CA LEU A 123 8.18 9.08 -13.96
C LEU A 123 8.44 9.66 -15.36
N ALA A 124 7.87 9.07 -16.40
CA ALA A 124 8.02 9.54 -17.77
C ALA A 124 7.47 10.97 -17.97
N VAL A 125 6.29 11.26 -17.42
CA VAL A 125 5.67 12.59 -17.43
C VAL A 125 6.57 13.61 -16.72
N THR A 126 7.08 13.26 -15.55
CA THR A 126 7.95 14.15 -14.78
C THR A 126 9.28 14.43 -15.49
N MET A 127 9.87 13.43 -16.16
CA MET A 127 11.13 13.58 -16.91
C MET A 127 10.96 14.37 -18.19
N THR A 128 9.85 14.20 -18.90
CA THR A 128 9.62 14.83 -20.22
C THR A 128 8.87 16.16 -20.15
N GLY A 129 8.20 16.45 -19.02
CA GLY A 129 7.27 17.56 -18.89
C GLY A 129 5.98 17.40 -19.71
N PHE A 130 5.77 16.23 -20.33
CA PHE A 130 4.58 15.98 -21.16
C PHE A 130 3.29 16.07 -20.36
N GLY A 131 2.33 16.84 -20.85
CA GLY A 131 1.03 17.03 -20.20
C GLY A 131 1.06 17.87 -18.91
N GLY A 132 2.24 18.33 -18.47
CA GLY A 132 2.41 19.22 -17.33
C GLY A 132 1.79 18.69 -16.04
N PHE A 133 1.29 19.60 -15.21
CA PHE A 133 0.70 19.28 -13.90
C PHE A 133 -0.50 18.32 -13.99
N ALA A 134 -1.34 18.47 -15.01
CA ALA A 134 -2.53 17.62 -15.18
C ALA A 134 -2.16 16.14 -15.36
N ALA A 135 -1.08 15.85 -16.09
CA ALA A 135 -0.61 14.48 -16.28
C ALA A 135 0.01 13.90 -15.01
N ILE A 136 0.71 14.70 -14.20
CA ILE A 136 1.20 14.30 -12.86
C ILE A 136 0.01 13.92 -11.97
N VAL A 137 -1.01 14.78 -11.89
CA VAL A 137 -2.21 14.53 -11.09
C VAL A 137 -2.93 13.26 -11.55
N ALA A 138 -3.14 13.09 -12.86
CA ALA A 138 -3.84 11.94 -13.42
C ALA A 138 -3.11 10.62 -13.13
N THR A 139 -1.80 10.57 -13.31
CA THR A 139 -1.00 9.37 -13.06
C THR A 139 -0.95 9.02 -11.58
N LEU A 140 -0.80 10.01 -10.70
CA LEU A 140 -0.89 9.84 -9.25
C LEU A 140 -2.28 9.36 -8.82
N PHE A 141 -3.35 9.94 -9.36
CA PHE A 141 -4.72 9.51 -9.07
C PHE A 141 -4.92 8.03 -9.39
N VAL A 142 -4.47 7.56 -10.55
CA VAL A 142 -4.58 6.14 -10.93
C VAL A 142 -3.76 5.27 -9.98
N TYR A 143 -2.50 5.64 -9.70
CA TYR A 143 -1.63 4.88 -8.79
C TYR A 143 -2.26 4.74 -7.40
N VAL A 144 -2.66 5.87 -6.80
CA VAL A 144 -3.21 5.92 -5.44
C VAL A 144 -4.55 5.19 -5.36
N SER A 145 -5.39 5.30 -6.38
CA SER A 145 -6.67 4.58 -6.44
C SER A 145 -6.47 3.06 -6.34
N MET A 146 -5.42 2.51 -6.95
CA MET A 146 -5.17 1.05 -6.92
C MET A 146 -4.89 0.51 -5.53
N ILE A 147 -4.54 1.35 -4.56
CA ILE A 147 -4.39 0.95 -3.16
C ILE A 147 -5.67 0.32 -2.61
N GLY A 148 -6.83 0.86 -3.00
CA GLY A 148 -8.14 0.32 -2.62
C GLY A 148 -8.38 -1.13 -3.07
N ALA A 149 -7.72 -1.56 -4.15
CA ALA A 149 -7.74 -2.94 -4.62
C ALA A 149 -6.57 -3.78 -4.08
N VAL A 150 -5.35 -3.24 -4.13
CA VAL A 150 -4.13 -3.98 -3.77
C VAL A 150 -4.13 -4.38 -2.30
N MET A 151 -4.50 -3.47 -1.39
CA MET A 151 -4.42 -3.73 0.05
C MET A 151 -5.29 -4.90 0.51
N PRO A 152 -6.61 -4.93 0.27
CA PRO A 152 -7.44 -6.03 0.71
C PRO A 152 -7.09 -7.35 0.00
N LEU A 153 -6.73 -7.30 -1.29
CA LEU A 153 -6.38 -8.51 -2.03
C LEU A 153 -5.06 -9.12 -1.57
N THR A 154 -4.03 -8.32 -1.30
CA THR A 154 -2.76 -8.82 -0.76
C THR A 154 -2.93 -9.37 0.65
N ALA A 155 -3.69 -8.68 1.52
CA ALA A 155 -3.96 -9.13 2.87
C ALA A 155 -4.73 -10.46 2.88
N ALA A 156 -5.83 -10.55 2.14
CA ALA A 156 -6.62 -11.78 2.07
C ALA A 156 -5.79 -12.97 1.56
N ARG A 157 -4.98 -12.76 0.52
CA ARG A 157 -4.16 -13.82 -0.05
C ARG A 157 -2.99 -14.21 0.84
N ALA A 158 -2.28 -13.26 1.42
CA ALA A 158 -1.17 -13.54 2.33
C ALA A 158 -1.63 -14.34 3.55
N MET A 159 -2.82 -14.04 4.07
CA MET A 159 -3.34 -14.68 5.28
C MET A 159 -4.11 -15.99 5.02
N ALA A 160 -4.55 -16.26 3.79
CA ALA A 160 -5.37 -17.43 3.48
C ALA A 160 -4.76 -18.77 3.96
N PRO A 161 -3.45 -19.07 3.79
CA PRO A 161 -2.84 -20.28 4.31
C PRO A 161 -2.53 -20.24 5.80
N HIS A 162 -2.63 -19.07 6.45
CA HIS A 162 -2.11 -18.79 7.78
C HIS A 162 -3.18 -18.52 8.84
N GLY A 163 -4.42 -19.02 8.65
CA GLY A 163 -5.56 -18.77 9.54
C GLY A 163 -5.29 -19.05 11.01
N ALA A 164 -4.54 -20.13 11.32
CA ALA A 164 -4.17 -20.49 12.69
C ALA A 164 -3.23 -19.48 13.40
N ILE A 165 -2.52 -18.65 12.63
CA ILE A 165 -1.56 -17.64 13.10
C ILE A 165 -1.87 -16.26 12.52
N ALA A 166 -3.14 -16.04 12.16
CA ALA A 166 -3.57 -14.82 11.43
C ALA A 166 -3.17 -13.52 12.13
N GLY A 167 -3.23 -13.46 13.46
CA GLY A 167 -2.80 -12.29 14.23
C GLY A 167 -1.31 -11.97 14.05
N ASN A 168 -0.44 -12.98 14.12
CA ASN A 168 0.99 -12.81 13.90
C ASN A 168 1.31 -12.46 12.44
N ALA A 169 0.61 -13.09 11.49
CA ALA A 169 0.76 -12.80 10.07
C ALA A 169 0.33 -11.36 9.73
N SER A 170 -0.81 -10.91 10.27
CA SER A 170 -1.29 -9.53 10.12
C SER A 170 -0.33 -8.51 10.74
N ALA A 171 0.21 -8.79 11.92
CA ALA A 171 1.17 -7.91 12.59
C ALA A 171 2.47 -7.78 11.77
N LEU A 172 3.02 -8.90 11.26
CA LEU A 172 4.20 -8.87 10.41
C LEU A 172 3.93 -8.13 9.09
N MET A 173 2.78 -8.38 8.47
CA MET A 173 2.38 -7.71 7.24
C MET A 173 2.28 -6.19 7.44
N GLY A 174 1.63 -5.73 8.52
CA GLY A 174 1.57 -4.31 8.86
C GLY A 174 2.95 -3.71 9.10
N THR A 175 3.83 -4.43 9.81
CA THR A 175 5.22 -3.98 10.03
C THR A 175 5.97 -3.80 8.72
N LEU A 176 5.86 -4.74 7.78
CA LEU A 176 6.49 -4.65 6.46
C LEU A 176 5.92 -3.51 5.63
N GLN A 177 4.61 -3.28 5.66
CA GLN A 177 3.93 -2.23 4.91
C GLN A 177 4.31 -0.83 5.41
N PHE A 178 4.20 -0.58 6.71
CA PHE A 178 4.58 0.71 7.29
C PHE A 178 6.09 0.92 7.29
N GLY A 179 6.88 -0.16 7.41
CA GLY A 179 8.33 -0.12 7.24
C GLY A 179 8.72 0.33 5.83
N ALA A 180 8.06 -0.21 4.79
CA ALA A 180 8.25 0.24 3.41
C ALA A 180 7.86 1.71 3.23
N GLY A 181 6.77 2.16 3.87
CA GLY A 181 6.37 3.57 3.90
C GLY A 181 7.40 4.48 4.53
N ALA A 182 7.94 4.08 5.68
CA ALA A 182 8.99 4.85 6.36
C ALA A 182 10.27 4.94 5.50
N LEU A 183 10.69 3.83 4.90
CA LEU A 183 11.85 3.82 3.99
C LEU A 183 11.62 4.71 2.77
N ALA A 184 10.41 4.71 2.19
CA ALA A 184 10.07 5.59 1.09
C ALA A 184 10.14 7.07 1.48
N GLY A 185 9.68 7.42 2.69
CA GLY A 185 9.81 8.79 3.22
C GLY A 185 11.27 9.21 3.45
N VAL A 186 12.09 8.34 4.02
CA VAL A 186 13.53 8.58 4.19
C VAL A 186 14.24 8.75 2.84
N ALA A 187 13.93 7.85 1.88
CA ALA A 187 14.50 7.92 0.54
C ALA A 187 14.09 9.22 -0.16
N LEU A 188 12.85 9.67 -0.01
CA LEU A 188 12.38 10.93 -0.57
C LEU A 188 13.17 12.12 -0.01
N GLY A 189 13.35 12.19 1.32
CA GLY A 189 14.12 13.24 1.94
C GLY A 189 15.59 13.25 1.51
N ALA A 190 16.20 12.05 1.37
CA ALA A 190 17.59 11.92 0.95
C ALA A 190 17.84 12.27 -0.53
N LEU A 191 16.84 12.07 -1.39
CA LEU A 191 16.92 12.32 -2.83
C LEU A 191 16.41 13.71 -3.24
N GLN A 192 15.91 14.51 -2.29
CA GLN A 192 15.31 15.81 -2.59
C GLN A 192 16.31 16.74 -3.27
N ASP A 193 15.98 17.15 -4.49
CA ASP A 193 16.81 17.98 -5.38
C ASP A 193 16.11 19.28 -5.82
N GLY A 194 14.96 19.60 -5.22
CA GLY A 194 14.14 20.74 -5.62
C GLY A 194 13.24 20.47 -6.82
N SER A 195 13.10 19.21 -7.25
CA SER A 195 12.23 18.81 -8.37
C SER A 195 11.15 17.79 -7.95
N ALA A 196 10.24 17.46 -8.88
CA ALA A 196 9.27 16.39 -8.69
C ALA A 196 9.86 14.98 -8.92
N LEU A 197 11.08 14.88 -9.42
CA LEU A 197 11.70 13.63 -9.86
C LEU A 197 11.89 12.62 -8.74
N PRO A 198 12.36 12.98 -7.52
CA PRO A 198 12.51 12.03 -6.42
C PRO A 198 11.21 11.31 -6.06
N MET A 199 10.10 12.05 -5.97
CA MET A 199 8.79 11.47 -5.72
C MET A 199 8.39 10.50 -6.83
N ALA A 200 8.54 10.91 -8.09
CA ALA A 200 8.17 10.09 -9.25
C ALA A 200 9.02 8.81 -9.34
N LEU A 201 10.32 8.88 -9.04
CA LEU A 201 11.23 7.73 -9.01
C LEU A 201 10.80 6.71 -7.95
N ILE A 202 10.50 7.16 -6.74
CA ILE A 202 10.10 6.27 -5.65
C ILE A 202 8.75 5.62 -5.96
N VAL A 203 7.78 6.38 -6.45
CA VAL A 203 6.47 5.84 -6.86
C VAL A 203 6.61 4.80 -7.97
N ALA A 204 7.43 5.08 -8.99
CA ALA A 204 7.70 4.15 -10.08
C ALA A 204 8.40 2.87 -9.58
N PHE A 205 9.44 3.02 -8.76
CA PHE A 205 10.15 1.89 -8.14
C PHE A 205 9.20 1.02 -7.30
N CYS A 206 8.37 1.65 -6.48
CA CYS A 206 7.41 0.96 -5.63
C CYS A 206 6.33 0.23 -6.44
N GLY A 207 5.79 0.85 -7.48
CA GLY A 207 4.79 0.23 -8.35
C GLY A 207 5.36 -0.97 -9.12
N ALA A 208 6.47 -0.77 -9.82
CA ALA A 208 7.15 -1.81 -10.59
C ALA A 208 7.70 -2.93 -9.68
N GLY A 209 8.29 -2.55 -8.54
CA GLY A 209 8.81 -3.47 -7.54
C GLY A 209 7.74 -4.37 -6.95
N GLY A 210 6.56 -3.82 -6.60
CA GLY A 210 5.43 -4.58 -6.09
C GLY A 210 4.94 -5.63 -7.09
N TRP A 211 4.82 -5.26 -8.35
CA TRP A 211 4.47 -6.19 -9.43
C TRP A 211 5.53 -7.29 -9.62
N MET A 212 6.81 -6.91 -9.63
CA MET A 212 7.92 -7.85 -9.85
C MET A 212 8.08 -8.84 -8.70
N VAL A 213 8.09 -8.35 -7.46
CA VAL A 213 8.24 -9.20 -6.26
C VAL A 213 7.15 -10.27 -6.21
N ARG A 214 5.90 -9.88 -6.48
CA ARG A 214 4.82 -10.88 -6.54
C ARG A 214 5.06 -11.91 -7.64
N ARG A 215 5.52 -11.51 -8.83
CA ARG A 215 5.80 -12.44 -9.92
C ARG A 215 6.95 -13.43 -9.61
N LEU A 216 7.95 -12.98 -8.89
CA LEU A 216 9.13 -13.79 -8.55
C LEU A 216 8.88 -14.76 -7.39
N LEU A 217 8.13 -14.32 -6.37
CA LEU A 217 7.95 -15.08 -5.13
C LEU A 217 6.68 -15.92 -5.10
N VAL A 218 5.64 -15.52 -5.83
CA VAL A 218 4.36 -16.26 -5.90
C VAL A 218 4.33 -17.08 -7.18
N LYS A 219 4.74 -18.34 -7.06
CA LYS A 219 4.66 -19.33 -8.14
C LYS A 219 3.29 -20.02 -8.17
#